data_2a003297587bad017d85cccab603183b
#
_entry.id   2a003297587bad017d85cccab603183b
#
_cell.length_a   1.000
_cell.length_b   1.000
_cell.length_c   1.000
_cell.angle_alpha   90.00
_cell.angle_beta   90.00
_cell.angle_gamma   90.00
#
_symmetry.space_group_name_H-M   'P 1'
#
loop_
_entity.id
_entity.type
_entity.pdbx_description
1 polymer ?
#
loop_
_entity_poly.entity_id
_entity_poly.type
_entity_poly.pdbx_seq_one_letter_code
_entity_poly.pdbx_strand_id
1 'polypeptide(L)'
;MNLPFFNVMALAALAACCSAAVAAELTPADFGARGDGTTDDTAAIQAALDTAGKQGGGVVQLGVGQYRLDGSLILPPGVTLQGVWKGPHFSTAGEGTTLLACANRGKENAPPLIMMRTNSAVRGLTIYHPEQTIDDVQPYPWVIQNEPGASHLDVMDVTLLNPYKGIDFGTYPHEMHYLRNVYGCPLRIGVHLDKCTDIGRVENVHFNPNSWTRAGVPNSPTQKQSPKLLAYLQHNCVAFEIGRSDWEFMFNTFSYGCKVGYRFFQSEAGPTNGNFLGIAADWAVTPLLIEQTQGPGLLITNGEFVGSNESQAAVHVTATHTGVVQLANCSFWGGHERVVLNEGTGTVSLSQCNFQQWDRGDSGAPALDMRAGSLIAQGNIFRRDRADVHLGPEVRSAVIMGNQFAGEARIRNDSKGDVQILGNVTTE
;
A
#
# COMPACT_ATOMS: atom_id res chain seq x y z
N MET A 1 -6.82 -81.22 -16.10
CA MET A 1 -6.55 -79.85 -16.52
C MET A 1 -6.71 -78.97 -15.30
N ASN A 2 -5.60 -78.75 -14.57
CA ASN A 2 -5.56 -78.10 -13.27
C ASN A 2 -5.39 -76.56 -13.45
N LEU A 3 -6.29 -75.78 -12.93
CA LEU A 3 -6.16 -74.33 -12.74
C LEU A 3 -5.58 -74.04 -11.37
N PRO A 4 -4.58 -73.20 -11.22
CA PRO A 4 -4.00 -72.90 -9.92
C PRO A 4 -4.82 -71.84 -9.15
N PHE A 5 -5.01 -72.09 -7.85
CA PHE A 5 -5.51 -71.16 -6.88
C PHE A 5 -4.57 -69.96 -6.75
N PHE A 6 -5.01 -68.76 -7.11
CA PHE A 6 -4.33 -67.52 -6.77
C PHE A 6 -4.71 -67.07 -5.35
N ASN A 7 -3.69 -66.84 -4.56
CA ASN A 7 -3.71 -66.36 -3.19
C ASN A 7 -4.46 -65.02 -3.02
N VAL A 8 -5.54 -65.05 -2.25
CA VAL A 8 -6.29 -63.86 -1.75
C VAL A 8 -5.72 -63.46 -0.38
N MET A 9 -4.46 -63.17 -0.27
CA MET A 9 -3.83 -62.72 0.99
C MET A 9 -2.83 -61.56 0.86
N ALA A 10 -3.07 -60.64 -0.08
CA ALA A 10 -2.20 -59.50 -0.25
C ALA A 10 -2.91 -58.10 -0.33
N LEU A 11 -4.20 -58.01 0.06
CA LEU A 11 -4.94 -56.75 -0.02
C LEU A 11 -5.38 -56.17 1.33
N ALA A 12 -4.88 -56.67 2.46
CA ALA A 12 -5.26 -56.15 3.78
C ALA A 12 -4.19 -55.33 4.50
N ALA A 13 -3.07 -55.00 3.85
CA ALA A 13 -1.96 -54.30 4.50
C ALA A 13 -1.70 -52.87 4.00
N LEU A 14 -2.54 -52.28 3.12
CA LEU A 14 -2.34 -50.92 2.61
C LEU A 14 -3.42 -49.89 3.00
N ALA A 15 -4.30 -50.22 3.91
CA ALA A 15 -5.39 -49.35 4.39
C ALA A 15 -5.13 -48.67 5.74
N ALA A 16 -3.91 -48.68 6.22
CA ALA A 16 -3.58 -48.14 7.54
C ALA A 16 -2.36 -47.20 7.45
N CYS A 17 -2.47 -46.07 6.78
CA CYS A 17 -1.63 -44.91 7.00
C CYS A 17 -2.03 -43.74 6.09
N CYS A 18 -3.25 -43.31 6.11
CA CYS A 18 -3.65 -41.96 5.70
C CYS A 18 -4.79 -41.49 6.58
N SER A 19 -4.60 -41.52 7.89
CA SER A 19 -5.27 -40.53 8.73
C SER A 19 -4.50 -39.22 8.44
N ALA A 20 -4.95 -38.46 7.46
CA ALA A 20 -4.61 -37.06 7.38
C ALA A 20 -5.01 -36.48 8.73
N ALA A 21 -4.05 -36.25 9.60
CA ALA A 21 -4.27 -35.45 10.79
C ALA A 21 -4.77 -34.10 10.26
N VAL A 22 -6.08 -33.86 10.34
CA VAL A 22 -6.62 -32.51 10.19
C VAL A 22 -5.86 -31.73 11.25
N ALA A 23 -5.01 -30.79 10.81
CA ALA A 23 -4.28 -29.94 11.73
C ALA A 23 -5.34 -29.31 12.66
N ALA A 24 -5.26 -29.62 13.95
CA ALA A 24 -6.23 -29.14 14.91
C ALA A 24 -6.13 -27.61 14.95
N GLU A 25 -7.26 -26.95 14.81
CA GLU A 25 -7.36 -25.51 15.04
C GLU A 25 -7.00 -25.25 16.50
N LEU A 26 -5.93 -24.49 16.75
CA LEU A 26 -5.47 -24.16 18.09
C LEU A 26 -6.13 -22.88 18.55
N THR A 27 -6.71 -22.89 19.73
CA THR A 27 -7.34 -21.74 20.34
C THR A 27 -6.46 -21.18 21.45
N PRO A 28 -6.01 -19.92 21.39
CA PRO A 28 -5.18 -19.33 22.46
C PRO A 28 -5.83 -19.35 23.85
N ALA A 29 -7.15 -19.43 23.92
CA ALA A 29 -7.87 -19.64 25.18
C ALA A 29 -7.44 -20.91 25.93
N ASP A 30 -7.08 -21.98 25.22
CA ASP A 30 -6.58 -23.22 25.80
C ASP A 30 -5.19 -23.04 26.43
N PHE A 31 -4.49 -21.96 26.10
CA PHE A 31 -3.20 -21.55 26.64
C PHE A 31 -3.34 -20.39 27.66
N GLY A 32 -4.57 -20.02 28.02
CA GLY A 32 -4.85 -19.02 29.05
C GLY A 32 -5.13 -17.60 28.54
N ALA A 33 -5.25 -17.38 27.23
CA ALA A 33 -5.66 -16.09 26.69
C ALA A 33 -7.13 -15.79 27.08
N ARG A 34 -7.40 -14.55 27.47
CA ARG A 34 -8.72 -14.13 27.96
C ARG A 34 -9.51 -13.30 26.98
N GLY A 35 -8.85 -12.47 26.17
CA GLY A 35 -9.53 -11.57 25.25
C GLY A 35 -10.43 -10.55 25.93
N ASP A 36 -10.13 -10.17 27.18
CA ASP A 36 -10.93 -9.28 28.04
C ASP A 36 -10.51 -7.80 27.94
N GLY A 37 -9.50 -7.48 27.11
CA GLY A 37 -8.95 -6.13 26.90
C GLY A 37 -8.05 -5.62 28.02
N THR A 38 -7.86 -6.37 29.08
CA THR A 38 -7.10 -5.95 30.27
C THR A 38 -5.94 -6.89 30.60
N THR A 39 -6.13 -8.19 30.46
CA THR A 39 -5.11 -9.21 30.67
C THR A 39 -4.11 -9.18 29.53
N ASP A 40 -2.81 -9.25 29.84
CA ASP A 40 -1.80 -9.44 28.79
C ASP A 40 -1.86 -10.87 28.24
N ASP A 41 -2.33 -11.00 27.02
CA ASP A 41 -2.51 -12.27 26.32
C ASP A 41 -1.28 -12.66 25.46
N THR A 42 -0.21 -11.85 25.47
CA THR A 42 0.97 -12.06 24.60
C THR A 42 1.54 -13.47 24.74
N ALA A 43 1.81 -13.92 25.98
CA ALA A 43 2.44 -15.20 26.22
C ALA A 43 1.53 -16.39 25.83
N ALA A 44 0.23 -16.27 26.08
CA ALA A 44 -0.76 -17.31 25.75
C ALA A 44 -0.93 -17.47 24.23
N ILE A 45 -1.01 -16.36 23.50
CA ILE A 45 -1.08 -16.39 22.04
C ILE A 45 0.23 -16.94 21.45
N GLN A 46 1.39 -16.52 21.97
CA GLN A 46 2.68 -17.03 21.51
C GLN A 46 2.81 -18.54 21.75
N ALA A 47 2.34 -19.06 22.89
CA ALA A 47 2.36 -20.49 23.18
C ALA A 47 1.52 -21.31 22.19
N ALA A 48 0.36 -20.80 21.79
CA ALA A 48 -0.47 -21.40 20.75
C ALA A 48 0.26 -21.40 19.38
N LEU A 49 0.86 -20.25 19.00
CA LEU A 49 1.64 -20.12 17.76
C LEU A 49 2.83 -21.08 17.72
N ASP A 50 3.59 -21.18 18.82
CA ASP A 50 4.73 -22.08 18.94
C ASP A 50 4.31 -23.55 18.86
N THR A 51 3.13 -23.87 19.40
CA THR A 51 2.58 -25.23 19.33
C THR A 51 2.19 -25.59 17.90
N ALA A 52 1.51 -24.67 17.18
CA ALA A 52 1.22 -24.84 15.76
C ALA A 52 2.51 -25.04 14.94
N GLY A 53 3.51 -24.21 15.18
CA GLY A 53 4.83 -24.32 14.51
C GLY A 53 5.51 -25.66 14.75
N LYS A 54 5.49 -26.18 15.98
CA LYS A 54 6.04 -27.51 16.32
C LYS A 54 5.28 -28.68 15.66
N GLN A 55 3.99 -28.47 15.32
CA GLN A 55 3.17 -29.43 14.59
C GLN A 55 3.40 -29.36 13.06
N GLY A 56 4.26 -28.46 12.58
CA GLY A 56 4.56 -28.29 11.15
C GLY A 56 3.68 -27.24 10.45
N GLY A 57 2.95 -26.44 11.20
CA GLY A 57 2.06 -25.38 10.71
C GLY A 57 0.61 -25.58 11.20
N GLY A 58 -0.27 -24.65 10.82
CA GLY A 58 -1.68 -24.71 11.18
C GLY A 58 -2.32 -23.34 11.41
N VAL A 59 -3.56 -23.35 11.88
CA VAL A 59 -4.31 -22.13 12.19
C VAL A 59 -4.39 -21.97 13.73
N VAL A 60 -4.00 -20.78 14.18
CA VAL A 60 -4.24 -20.31 15.55
C VAL A 60 -5.42 -19.37 15.50
N GLN A 61 -6.59 -19.82 15.98
CA GLN A 61 -7.85 -19.12 15.90
C GLN A 61 -8.11 -18.31 17.17
N LEU A 62 -8.12 -16.99 17.02
CA LEU A 62 -8.62 -16.08 18.05
C LEU A 62 -10.13 -15.95 17.95
N GLY A 63 -10.83 -16.08 19.07
CA GLY A 63 -12.25 -15.79 19.18
C GLY A 63 -12.57 -14.30 19.12
N VAL A 64 -13.85 -13.97 19.19
CA VAL A 64 -14.31 -12.59 19.42
C VAL A 64 -13.80 -12.10 20.77
N GLY A 65 -13.19 -10.91 20.81
CA GLY A 65 -12.64 -10.34 22.02
C GLY A 65 -11.55 -9.29 21.76
N GLN A 66 -11.07 -8.68 22.83
CA GLN A 66 -10.00 -7.70 22.80
C GLN A 66 -8.75 -8.28 23.48
N TYR A 67 -7.75 -8.62 22.73
CA TYR A 67 -6.51 -9.26 23.22
C TYR A 67 -5.44 -8.20 23.42
N ARG A 68 -5.10 -7.91 24.67
CA ARG A 68 -4.04 -6.97 25.01
C ARG A 68 -2.68 -7.62 24.78
N LEU A 69 -1.78 -6.91 24.11
CA LEU A 69 -0.41 -7.33 23.83
C LEU A 69 0.58 -6.32 24.40
N ASP A 70 1.28 -6.70 25.47
CA ASP A 70 2.36 -5.92 26.07
C ASP A 70 3.74 -6.36 25.53
N GLY A 71 3.75 -7.29 24.56
CA GLY A 71 4.92 -7.81 23.86
C GLY A 71 4.67 -8.03 22.38
N SER A 72 5.68 -8.60 21.70
CA SER A 72 5.64 -8.95 20.29
C SER A 72 5.24 -10.41 20.10
N LEU A 73 4.61 -10.72 18.95
CA LEU A 73 4.32 -12.08 18.51
C LEU A 73 5.24 -12.47 17.37
N ILE A 74 5.68 -13.73 17.34
CA ILE A 74 6.45 -14.32 16.25
C ILE A 74 5.59 -15.44 15.65
N LEU A 75 5.25 -15.31 14.38
CA LEU A 75 4.52 -16.32 13.63
C LEU A 75 5.50 -17.33 13.05
N PRO A 76 5.49 -18.60 13.51
CA PRO A 76 6.35 -19.65 12.96
C PRO A 76 6.02 -19.93 11.47
N PRO A 77 6.93 -20.57 10.73
CA PRO A 77 6.66 -20.98 9.35
C PRO A 77 5.41 -21.85 9.24
N GLY A 78 4.59 -21.60 8.21
CA GLY A 78 3.37 -22.35 7.93
C GLY A 78 2.23 -22.08 8.91
N VAL A 79 2.32 -21.06 9.77
CA VAL A 79 1.28 -20.74 10.76
C VAL A 79 0.47 -19.52 10.33
N THR A 80 -0.84 -19.65 10.44
CA THR A 80 -1.80 -18.57 10.27
C THR A 80 -2.32 -18.10 11.62
N LEU A 81 -2.17 -16.83 11.95
CA LEU A 81 -2.91 -16.16 13.03
C LEU A 81 -4.22 -15.63 12.47
N GLN A 82 -5.34 -16.17 12.93
CA GLN A 82 -6.65 -15.83 12.38
C GLN A 82 -7.60 -15.35 13.47
N GLY A 83 -8.35 -14.28 13.18
CA GLY A 83 -9.43 -13.79 14.00
C GLY A 83 -10.79 -13.94 13.34
N VAL A 84 -11.82 -13.39 13.99
CA VAL A 84 -13.22 -13.37 13.53
C VAL A 84 -13.56 -11.93 13.14
N TRP A 85 -13.14 -11.53 11.94
CA TRP A 85 -13.40 -10.18 11.45
C TRP A 85 -13.30 -10.10 9.94
N LYS A 86 -13.92 -9.08 9.38
CA LYS A 86 -13.79 -8.73 7.97
C LYS A 86 -13.94 -7.21 7.80
N GLY A 87 -12.87 -6.55 7.33
CA GLY A 87 -12.94 -5.14 6.94
C GLY A 87 -13.77 -4.90 5.68
N PRO A 88 -14.11 -3.64 5.36
CA PRO A 88 -13.80 -2.43 6.12
C PRO A 88 -14.88 -2.07 7.14
N HIS A 89 -14.49 -1.44 8.24
CA HIS A 89 -15.45 -0.94 9.23
C HIS A 89 -15.02 0.39 9.83
N PHE A 90 -15.89 1.37 9.76
CA PHE A 90 -15.67 2.65 10.40
C PHE A 90 -16.42 2.78 11.73
N SER A 91 -17.44 1.97 12.00
CA SER A 91 -18.30 2.14 13.17
C SER A 91 -18.30 0.96 14.12
N THR A 92 -17.65 -0.13 13.79
CA THR A 92 -17.66 -1.37 14.56
C THR A 92 -16.25 -1.94 14.79
N ALA A 93 -15.24 -1.05 14.82
CA ALA A 93 -13.84 -1.46 14.95
C ALA A 93 -13.51 -2.14 16.31
N GLY A 94 -14.37 -2.01 17.32
CA GLY A 94 -14.25 -2.70 18.59
C GLY A 94 -14.96 -4.07 18.63
N GLU A 95 -15.66 -4.44 17.56
CA GLU A 95 -16.31 -5.73 17.43
C GLU A 95 -15.39 -6.77 16.78
N GLY A 96 -15.70 -8.05 16.91
CA GLY A 96 -14.89 -9.13 16.37
C GLY A 96 -13.60 -9.35 17.17
N THR A 97 -12.52 -9.72 16.49
CA THR A 97 -11.21 -9.94 17.11
C THR A 97 -10.35 -8.71 16.99
N THR A 98 -9.98 -8.12 18.13
CA THR A 98 -9.12 -6.93 18.19
C THR A 98 -7.84 -7.21 18.99
N LEU A 99 -6.68 -6.91 18.42
CA LEU A 99 -5.41 -6.88 19.13
C LEU A 99 -5.15 -5.45 19.61
N LEU A 100 -5.02 -5.28 20.93
CA LEU A 100 -4.64 -4.02 21.57
C LEU A 100 -3.11 -3.95 21.66
N ALA A 101 -2.50 -3.18 20.77
CA ALA A 101 -1.04 -3.03 20.67
C ALA A 101 -0.53 -2.03 21.72
N CYS A 102 -0.18 -2.49 22.91
CA CYS A 102 0.31 -1.68 24.01
C CYS A 102 1.83 -1.61 24.10
N ALA A 103 2.54 -2.56 23.45
CA ALA A 103 3.99 -2.65 23.50
C ALA A 103 4.70 -1.48 22.80
N ASN A 104 5.89 -1.13 23.32
CA ASN A 104 6.87 -0.30 22.65
C ASN A 104 6.45 1.14 22.30
N ARG A 105 5.50 1.74 23.00
CA ARG A 105 5.15 3.15 22.87
C ARG A 105 6.40 4.04 23.02
N GLY A 106 6.61 4.97 22.09
CA GLY A 106 7.79 5.85 22.07
C GLY A 106 9.06 5.24 21.51
N LYS A 107 9.03 3.97 21.03
CA LYS A 107 10.21 3.22 20.57
C LYS A 107 10.06 2.79 19.11
N GLU A 108 10.27 3.69 18.16
CA GLU A 108 10.06 3.46 16.74
C GLU A 108 10.82 2.26 16.17
N ASN A 109 12.03 2.01 16.67
CA ASN A 109 12.94 0.97 16.17
C ASN A 109 12.94 -0.31 17.02
N ALA A 110 11.96 -0.46 17.93
CA ALA A 110 11.79 -1.71 18.67
C ALA A 110 11.30 -2.84 17.74
N PRO A 111 11.32 -4.11 18.19
CA PRO A 111 10.72 -5.21 17.44
C PRO A 111 9.25 -4.92 17.06
N PRO A 112 8.78 -5.39 15.90
CA PRO A 112 7.41 -5.20 15.46
C PRO A 112 6.42 -5.90 16.40
N LEU A 113 5.15 -5.53 16.34
CA LEU A 113 4.11 -6.22 17.10
C LEU A 113 3.95 -7.66 16.63
N ILE A 114 3.99 -7.88 15.32
CA ILE A 114 3.91 -9.23 14.70
C ILE A 114 5.08 -9.38 13.73
N MET A 115 5.97 -10.33 14.05
CA MET A 115 7.05 -10.77 13.17
C MET A 115 6.62 -12.00 12.40
N MET A 116 6.66 -11.95 11.06
CA MET A 116 6.23 -13.03 10.19
C MET A 116 7.41 -13.82 9.64
N ARG A 117 7.31 -15.16 9.71
CA ARG A 117 8.23 -16.10 9.08
C ARG A 117 7.66 -16.66 7.78
N THR A 118 8.48 -17.38 7.03
CA THR A 118 8.12 -17.94 5.71
C THR A 118 6.80 -18.74 5.76
N ASN A 119 5.96 -18.55 4.74
CA ASN A 119 4.65 -19.19 4.60
C ASN A 119 3.70 -18.91 5.77
N SER A 120 3.78 -17.77 6.42
CA SER A 120 2.86 -17.39 7.49
C SER A 120 1.81 -16.39 7.02
N ALA A 121 0.69 -16.33 7.74
CA ALA A 121 -0.40 -15.43 7.43
C ALA A 121 -1.00 -14.75 8.65
N VAL A 122 -1.46 -13.50 8.48
CA VAL A 122 -2.30 -12.74 9.43
C VAL A 122 -3.65 -12.47 8.77
N ARG A 123 -4.75 -12.91 9.41
CA ARG A 123 -6.10 -12.80 8.81
C ARG A 123 -7.16 -12.40 9.81
N GLY A 124 -8.15 -11.61 9.34
CA GLY A 124 -9.38 -11.39 10.06
C GLY A 124 -9.21 -10.67 11.41
N LEU A 125 -8.36 -9.64 11.49
CA LEU A 125 -8.04 -8.95 12.74
C LEU A 125 -8.24 -7.44 12.61
N THR A 126 -8.64 -6.80 13.70
CA THR A 126 -8.40 -5.38 13.94
C THR A 126 -7.19 -5.21 14.85
N ILE A 127 -6.27 -4.31 14.50
CA ILE A 127 -5.11 -3.97 15.32
C ILE A 127 -5.17 -2.49 15.67
N TYR A 128 -5.09 -2.20 16.96
CA TYR A 128 -5.36 -0.88 17.52
C TYR A 128 -4.34 -0.52 18.61
N HIS A 129 -3.81 0.70 18.58
CA HIS A 129 -2.94 1.26 19.61
C HIS A 129 -3.79 2.11 20.58
N PRO A 130 -4.20 1.56 21.73
CA PRO A 130 -5.18 2.23 22.61
C PRO A 130 -4.65 3.50 23.27
N GLU A 131 -3.33 3.65 23.41
CA GLU A 131 -2.69 4.80 24.01
C GLU A 131 -2.33 5.91 23.00
N GLN A 132 -2.56 5.67 21.70
CA GLN A 132 -2.28 6.66 20.66
C GLN A 132 -3.37 7.72 20.63
N THR A 133 -2.98 8.99 20.63
CA THR A 133 -3.90 10.12 20.52
C THR A 133 -3.40 11.08 19.45
N ILE A 134 -4.32 11.84 18.84
CA ILE A 134 -3.92 12.88 17.89
C ILE A 134 -3.33 14.11 18.56
N ASP A 135 -3.53 14.27 19.86
CA ASP A 135 -2.97 15.39 20.62
C ASP A 135 -1.50 15.16 21.00
N ASP A 136 -1.09 13.89 21.08
CA ASP A 136 0.27 13.47 21.42
C ASP A 136 0.59 12.17 20.63
N VAL A 137 0.90 12.31 19.32
CA VAL A 137 1.25 11.15 18.49
C VAL A 137 2.62 10.65 18.88
N GLN A 138 2.66 9.41 19.38
CA GLN A 138 3.88 8.73 19.77
C GLN A 138 4.36 7.77 18.66
N PRO A 139 5.67 7.66 18.46
CA PRO A 139 6.21 6.63 17.57
C PRO A 139 5.96 5.24 18.14
N TYR A 140 5.66 4.30 17.26
CA TYR A 140 5.59 2.86 17.51
C TYR A 140 6.38 2.12 16.43
N PRO A 141 6.87 0.90 16.70
CA PRO A 141 7.47 0.06 15.68
C PRO A 141 6.44 -0.36 14.62
N TRP A 142 6.88 -1.11 13.64
CA TRP A 142 5.99 -1.72 12.67
C TRP A 142 4.94 -2.61 13.33
N VAL A 143 3.71 -2.57 12.84
CA VAL A 143 2.68 -3.51 13.31
C VAL A 143 2.97 -4.91 12.79
N ILE A 144 3.26 -5.04 11.50
CA ILE A 144 3.57 -6.32 10.87
C ILE A 144 4.89 -6.16 10.09
N GLN A 145 5.81 -7.10 10.27
CA GLN A 145 7.09 -7.10 9.57
C GLN A 145 7.55 -8.53 9.30
N ASN A 146 8.23 -8.77 8.18
CA ASN A 146 8.89 -10.04 7.93
C ASN A 146 10.21 -10.16 8.70
N GLU A 147 10.60 -11.39 9.06
CA GLU A 147 11.98 -11.65 9.55
C GLU A 147 12.96 -11.76 8.35
N PRO A 148 14.28 -11.65 8.57
CA PRO A 148 15.27 -11.83 7.52
C PRO A 148 15.11 -13.14 6.75
N GLY A 149 14.93 -13.07 5.42
CA GLY A 149 14.81 -14.23 4.54
C GLY A 149 13.43 -14.90 4.53
N ALA A 150 12.43 -14.33 5.21
CA ALA A 150 11.06 -14.83 5.14
C ALA A 150 10.39 -14.44 3.82
N SER A 151 9.68 -15.38 3.20
CA SER A 151 8.96 -15.23 1.94
C SER A 151 7.58 -15.87 2.00
N HIS A 152 6.71 -15.62 1.01
CA HIS A 152 5.32 -16.11 0.97
C HIS A 152 4.51 -15.63 2.18
N LEU A 153 4.30 -14.32 2.26
CA LEU A 153 3.74 -13.64 3.41
C LEU A 153 2.35 -13.09 3.07
N ASP A 154 1.33 -13.53 3.79
CA ASP A 154 -0.04 -13.11 3.54
C ASP A 154 -0.59 -12.23 4.67
N VAL A 155 -1.15 -11.06 4.33
CA VAL A 155 -1.96 -10.24 5.25
C VAL A 155 -3.31 -9.97 4.61
N MET A 156 -4.38 -10.53 5.21
CA MET A 156 -5.70 -10.47 4.59
C MET A 156 -6.80 -10.11 5.58
N ASP A 157 -7.76 -9.28 5.13
CA ASP A 157 -8.92 -8.87 5.93
C ASP A 157 -8.53 -8.23 7.28
N VAL A 158 -7.54 -7.31 7.25
CA VAL A 158 -6.95 -6.68 8.44
C VAL A 158 -7.30 -5.19 8.47
N THR A 159 -7.72 -4.70 9.64
CA THR A 159 -7.87 -3.27 9.91
C THR A 159 -6.74 -2.80 10.83
N LEU A 160 -5.87 -1.95 10.31
CA LEU A 160 -4.82 -1.25 11.07
C LEU A 160 -5.37 0.11 11.49
N LEU A 161 -6.00 0.18 12.66
CA LEU A 161 -6.87 1.29 12.99
C LEU A 161 -6.15 2.64 13.06
N ASN A 162 -5.02 2.69 13.79
CA ASN A 162 -4.21 3.90 13.99
C ASN A 162 -2.71 3.59 14.16
N PRO A 163 -2.11 2.78 13.30
CA PRO A 163 -0.70 2.42 13.45
C PRO A 163 0.19 3.65 13.20
N TYR A 164 1.31 3.75 13.93
CA TYR A 164 2.35 4.69 13.54
C TYR A 164 3.01 4.23 12.23
N LYS A 165 3.46 2.97 12.18
CA LYS A 165 3.90 2.27 10.97
C LYS A 165 3.10 0.97 10.83
N GLY A 166 2.54 0.73 9.63
CA GLY A 166 1.66 -0.40 9.37
C GLY A 166 2.40 -1.69 9.02
N ILE A 167 2.60 -1.96 7.73
CA ILE A 167 3.19 -3.20 7.23
C ILE A 167 4.53 -2.91 6.58
N ASP A 168 5.55 -3.67 6.96
CA ASP A 168 6.89 -3.63 6.40
C ASP A 168 7.28 -4.98 5.80
N PHE A 169 7.30 -5.03 4.48
CA PHE A 169 7.95 -6.08 3.70
C PHE A 169 9.04 -5.44 2.83
N GLY A 170 9.95 -4.69 3.47
CA GLY A 170 10.99 -3.94 2.80
C GLY A 170 12.31 -3.85 3.58
N THR A 171 12.25 -3.91 4.89
CA THR A 171 13.48 -3.89 5.70
C THR A 171 14.37 -5.09 5.36
N TYR A 172 13.79 -6.27 5.13
CA TYR A 172 14.51 -7.48 4.78
C TYR A 172 14.14 -8.03 3.41
N PRO A 173 15.07 -8.67 2.67
CA PRO A 173 14.76 -9.32 1.41
C PRO A 173 13.67 -10.38 1.56
N HIS A 174 12.80 -10.46 0.58
CA HIS A 174 11.70 -11.41 0.55
C HIS A 174 11.19 -11.64 -0.87
N GLU A 175 10.26 -12.59 -1.01
CA GLU A 175 9.55 -12.90 -2.24
C GLU A 175 8.07 -13.15 -1.94
N MET A 176 7.21 -12.91 -2.93
CA MET A 176 5.82 -13.39 -2.96
C MET A 176 4.98 -12.91 -1.77
N HIS A 177 4.98 -11.62 -1.48
CA HIS A 177 4.03 -11.08 -0.52
C HIS A 177 2.64 -10.93 -1.13
N TYR A 178 1.60 -11.06 -0.28
CA TYR A 178 0.22 -10.81 -0.66
C TYR A 178 -0.52 -10.02 0.42
N LEU A 179 -0.91 -8.80 0.09
CA LEU A 179 -1.75 -7.95 0.92
C LEU A 179 -3.13 -7.84 0.29
N ARG A 180 -4.20 -8.15 1.03
CA ARG A 180 -5.56 -8.05 0.52
C ARG A 180 -6.55 -7.58 1.57
N ASN A 181 -7.44 -6.65 1.18
CA ASN A 181 -8.47 -6.11 2.08
C ASN A 181 -7.84 -5.54 3.37
N VAL A 182 -6.85 -4.66 3.24
CA VAL A 182 -6.22 -3.98 4.37
C VAL A 182 -6.74 -2.54 4.46
N TYR A 183 -7.19 -2.16 5.64
CA TYR A 183 -7.81 -0.87 5.89
C TYR A 183 -7.15 -0.19 7.08
N GLY A 184 -7.26 1.15 7.19
CA GLY A 184 -6.74 1.81 8.37
C GLY A 184 -6.46 3.29 8.21
N CYS A 185 -5.82 3.86 9.24
CA CYS A 185 -5.35 5.23 9.30
C CYS A 185 -3.89 5.26 9.76
N PRO A 186 -2.93 4.93 8.90
CA PRO A 186 -1.51 5.00 9.24
C PRO A 186 -1.08 6.44 9.49
N LEU A 187 -0.30 6.65 10.54
CA LEU A 187 0.13 7.99 10.97
C LEU A 187 1.47 8.40 10.34
N ARG A 188 2.32 7.44 9.96
CA ARG A 188 3.64 7.69 9.39
C ARG A 188 3.89 6.96 8.09
N ILE A 189 3.76 5.63 8.05
CA ILE A 189 3.89 4.80 6.85
C ILE A 189 2.80 3.73 6.89
N GLY A 190 2.04 3.60 5.80
CA GLY A 190 1.00 2.57 5.70
C GLY A 190 1.58 1.22 5.33
N VAL A 191 2.16 1.12 4.13
CA VAL A 191 2.83 -0.07 3.61
C VAL A 191 4.21 0.32 3.09
N HIS A 192 5.23 -0.41 3.49
CA HIS A 192 6.59 -0.31 2.97
C HIS A 192 6.97 -1.63 2.29
N LEU A 193 7.29 -1.55 1.00
CA LEU A 193 7.71 -2.67 0.15
C LEU A 193 9.08 -2.35 -0.45
N ASP A 194 10.04 -3.21 -0.23
CA ASP A 194 11.37 -3.09 -0.82
C ASP A 194 12.05 -4.47 -0.83
N LYS A 195 13.11 -4.64 -1.60
CA LYS A 195 13.92 -5.87 -1.66
C LYS A 195 13.11 -7.13 -2.01
N CYS A 196 11.97 -6.96 -2.71
CA CYS A 196 11.18 -8.07 -3.25
C CYS A 196 11.77 -8.52 -4.60
N THR A 197 12.22 -9.77 -4.67
CA THR A 197 12.90 -10.30 -5.86
C THR A 197 12.03 -11.19 -6.73
N ASP A 198 10.80 -11.47 -6.31
CA ASP A 198 9.79 -12.18 -7.09
C ASP A 198 8.39 -11.74 -6.66
N ILE A 199 7.67 -11.24 -7.57
CA ILE A 199 6.25 -10.81 -7.65
C ILE A 199 5.54 -10.54 -6.32
N GLY A 200 5.39 -9.27 -5.98
CA GLY A 200 4.48 -8.80 -4.93
C GLY A 200 3.05 -8.61 -5.42
N ARG A 201 2.07 -8.72 -4.52
CA ARG A 201 0.65 -8.45 -4.81
C ARG A 201 0.00 -7.66 -3.70
N VAL A 202 -0.61 -6.53 -4.06
CA VAL A 202 -1.36 -5.67 -3.14
C VAL A 202 -2.73 -5.39 -3.74
N GLU A 203 -3.80 -5.84 -3.08
CA GLU A 203 -5.16 -5.74 -3.58
C GLU A 203 -6.09 -5.10 -2.55
N ASN A 204 -6.90 -4.12 -2.99
CA ASN A 204 -7.95 -3.52 -2.17
C ASN A 204 -7.45 -3.05 -0.80
N VAL A 205 -6.37 -2.25 -0.80
CA VAL A 205 -5.86 -1.60 0.40
C VAL A 205 -6.36 -0.16 0.44
N HIS A 206 -6.98 0.24 1.56
CA HIS A 206 -7.65 1.52 1.68
C HIS A 206 -7.27 2.23 2.98
N PHE A 207 -6.48 3.28 2.88
CA PHE A 207 -6.10 4.12 4.02
C PHE A 207 -6.90 5.42 4.04
N ASN A 208 -7.60 5.63 5.16
CA ASN A 208 -8.49 6.77 5.33
C ASN A 208 -8.59 7.16 6.82
N PRO A 209 -8.47 8.44 7.18
CA PRO A 209 -8.62 8.88 8.57
C PRO A 209 -9.96 8.51 9.20
N ASN A 210 -11.00 8.28 8.39
CA ASN A 210 -12.29 7.82 8.89
C ASN A 210 -12.21 6.44 9.57
N SER A 211 -11.22 5.62 9.25
CA SER A 211 -11.00 4.34 9.94
C SER A 211 -10.77 4.55 11.44
N TRP A 212 -10.15 5.66 11.84
CA TRP A 212 -9.93 5.99 13.24
C TRP A 212 -10.99 6.93 13.82
N THR A 213 -11.35 8.02 13.11
CA THR A 213 -12.30 9.03 13.63
C THR A 213 -13.71 8.48 13.82
N ARG A 214 -14.09 7.42 13.13
CA ARG A 214 -15.42 6.78 13.22
C ARG A 214 -15.42 5.44 13.95
N ALA A 215 -14.27 5.02 14.47
CA ALA A 215 -14.11 3.70 15.07
C ALA A 215 -14.90 3.50 16.38
N GLY A 216 -15.19 4.59 17.11
CA GLY A 216 -15.92 4.51 18.37
C GLY A 216 -15.14 3.85 19.51
N VAL A 217 -13.83 3.63 19.35
CA VAL A 217 -12.94 3.10 20.39
C VAL A 217 -12.36 4.23 21.26
N PRO A 218 -11.84 3.94 22.45
CA PRO A 218 -11.16 4.94 23.28
C PRO A 218 -10.08 5.70 22.49
N ASN A 219 -9.92 7.00 22.77
CA ASN A 219 -8.95 7.86 22.09
C ASN A 219 -9.14 8.05 20.57
N SER A 220 -10.27 7.60 19.99
CA SER A 220 -10.63 7.99 18.63
C SER A 220 -10.75 9.51 18.54
N PRO A 221 -10.16 10.15 17.51
CA PRO A 221 -10.31 11.58 17.31
C PRO A 221 -11.78 11.97 17.14
N THR A 222 -12.21 12.97 17.85
CA THR A 222 -13.54 13.54 17.69
C THR A 222 -13.68 14.26 16.35
N GLN A 223 -14.92 14.56 15.94
CA GLN A 223 -15.14 15.33 14.71
C GLN A 223 -14.43 16.71 14.75
N LYS A 224 -14.31 17.33 15.92
CA LYS A 224 -13.56 18.59 16.09
C LYS A 224 -12.04 18.42 15.89
N GLN A 225 -11.52 17.24 16.13
CA GLN A 225 -10.10 16.90 15.96
C GLN A 225 -9.78 16.35 14.55
N SER A 226 -10.80 16.06 13.72
CA SER A 226 -10.60 15.56 12.35
C SER A 226 -9.72 16.47 11.50
N PRO A 227 -9.85 17.83 11.53
CA PRO A 227 -8.94 18.70 10.79
C PRO A 227 -7.49 18.62 11.30
N LYS A 228 -7.27 18.43 12.60
CA LYS A 228 -5.93 18.25 13.17
C LYS A 228 -5.30 16.94 12.70
N LEU A 229 -6.09 15.85 12.67
CA LEU A 229 -5.63 14.57 12.14
C LEU A 229 -5.26 14.69 10.65
N LEU A 230 -6.12 15.32 9.84
CA LEU A 230 -5.86 15.52 8.43
C LEU A 230 -4.56 16.32 8.20
N ALA A 231 -4.39 17.44 8.90
CA ALA A 231 -3.17 18.23 8.83
C ALA A 231 -1.94 17.43 9.26
N TYR A 232 -2.05 16.61 10.32
CA TYR A 232 -0.96 15.73 10.75
C TYR A 232 -0.57 14.74 9.63
N LEU A 233 -1.56 14.08 9.00
CA LEU A 233 -1.32 13.11 7.93
C LEU A 233 -0.70 13.77 6.70
N GLN A 234 -1.16 14.95 6.31
CA GLN A 234 -0.62 15.73 5.19
C GLN A 234 0.85 16.16 5.41
N HIS A 235 1.30 16.27 6.65
CA HIS A 235 2.70 16.57 6.95
C HIS A 235 3.59 15.34 7.14
N ASN A 236 3.02 14.20 7.54
CA ASN A 236 3.79 13.07 8.04
C ASN A 236 3.57 11.73 7.30
N CYS A 237 2.39 11.48 6.75
CA CYS A 237 2.02 10.15 6.27
C CYS A 237 2.46 9.89 4.82
N VAL A 238 3.16 8.79 4.61
CA VAL A 238 3.33 8.13 3.31
C VAL A 238 2.45 6.88 3.30
N ALA A 239 1.45 6.83 2.42
CA ALA A 239 0.51 5.70 2.45
C ALA A 239 1.14 4.42 1.89
N PHE A 240 1.80 4.52 0.73
CA PHE A 240 2.50 3.41 0.08
C PHE A 240 3.91 3.86 -0.30
N GLU A 241 4.91 3.18 0.22
CA GLU A 241 6.32 3.42 -0.04
C GLU A 241 6.92 2.17 -0.71
N ILE A 242 7.34 2.29 -1.98
CA ILE A 242 7.67 1.16 -2.84
C ILE A 242 9.08 1.37 -3.40
N GLY A 243 10.02 0.59 -2.87
CA GLY A 243 11.39 0.46 -3.35
C GLY A 243 11.50 -0.67 -4.37
N ARG A 244 12.56 -1.48 -4.31
CA ARG A 244 12.71 -2.58 -5.23
C ARG A 244 11.61 -3.63 -5.07
N SER A 245 10.85 -3.83 -6.14
CA SER A 245 9.99 -4.99 -6.31
C SER A 245 10.08 -5.42 -7.77
N ASP A 246 10.48 -6.66 -7.99
CA ASP A 246 10.60 -7.21 -9.33
C ASP A 246 9.22 -7.71 -9.77
N TRP A 247 8.51 -6.81 -10.49
CA TRP A 247 7.17 -6.97 -10.99
C TRP A 247 6.07 -6.89 -9.91
N GLU A 248 5.91 -5.73 -9.31
CA GLU A 248 4.82 -5.47 -8.38
C GLU A 248 3.46 -5.43 -9.08
N PHE A 249 2.45 -6.07 -8.48
CA PHE A 249 1.05 -5.92 -8.86
C PHE A 249 0.28 -5.20 -7.77
N MET A 250 -0.27 -4.02 -8.09
CA MET A 250 -1.08 -3.24 -7.15
C MET A 250 -2.43 -2.91 -7.76
N PHE A 251 -3.53 -3.35 -7.10
CA PHE A 251 -4.88 -3.23 -7.63
C PHE A 251 -5.85 -2.59 -6.64
N ASN A 252 -6.66 -1.62 -7.12
CA ASN A 252 -7.73 -1.00 -6.35
C ASN A 252 -7.27 -0.51 -4.97
N THR A 253 -6.13 0.15 -4.91
CA THR A 253 -5.62 0.72 -3.67
C THR A 253 -5.96 2.20 -3.60
N PHE A 254 -6.17 2.69 -2.37
CA PHE A 254 -6.63 4.05 -2.14
C PHE A 254 -5.99 4.65 -0.89
N SER A 255 -5.68 5.93 -0.94
CA SER A 255 -5.29 6.72 0.22
C SER A 255 -5.97 8.08 0.24
N TYR A 256 -6.31 8.58 1.43
CA TYR A 256 -6.89 9.92 1.62
C TYR A 256 -6.08 10.75 2.61
N GLY A 257 -5.78 11.99 2.22
CA GLY A 257 -5.25 13.00 3.12
C GLY A 257 -3.79 12.82 3.53
N CYS A 258 -2.99 12.12 2.75
CA CYS A 258 -1.59 11.84 3.05
C CYS A 258 -0.65 12.96 2.57
N LYS A 259 0.58 13.00 3.13
CA LYS A 259 1.68 13.77 2.56
C LYS A 259 2.04 13.22 1.17
N VAL A 260 2.23 11.90 1.08
CA VAL A 260 2.49 11.20 -0.18
C VAL A 260 1.54 10.02 -0.28
N GLY A 261 0.80 9.93 -1.39
CA GLY A 261 -0.04 8.79 -1.68
C GLY A 261 0.80 7.56 -2.01
N TYR A 262 1.55 7.63 -3.11
CA TYR A 262 2.47 6.59 -3.56
C TYR A 262 3.85 7.19 -3.79
N ARG A 263 4.85 6.64 -3.10
CA ARG A 263 6.25 6.95 -3.28
C ARG A 263 6.97 5.79 -3.94
N PHE A 264 7.50 5.99 -5.13
CA PHE A 264 8.35 5.05 -5.84
C PHE A 264 9.81 5.51 -5.71
N PHE A 265 10.58 4.84 -4.88
CA PHE A 265 11.94 5.27 -4.55
C PHE A 265 13.00 4.26 -4.98
N GLN A 266 14.25 4.70 -4.99
CA GLN A 266 15.40 3.83 -5.17
C GLN A 266 16.07 3.57 -3.83
N SER A 267 16.07 2.31 -3.40
CA SER A 267 16.88 1.84 -2.27
C SER A 267 18.27 1.38 -2.73
N GLU A 268 19.06 0.87 -1.79
CA GLU A 268 20.30 0.17 -2.10
C GLU A 268 20.08 -1.09 -2.96
N ALA A 269 18.89 -1.70 -2.90
CA ALA A 269 18.53 -2.85 -3.68
C ALA A 269 18.05 -2.49 -5.10
N GLY A 270 17.75 -1.22 -5.36
CA GLY A 270 17.25 -0.71 -6.63
C GLY A 270 15.82 -0.15 -6.54
N PRO A 271 15.24 0.27 -7.67
CA PRO A 271 13.86 0.74 -7.76
C PRO A 271 12.91 -0.39 -8.17
N THR A 272 11.61 -0.08 -8.25
CA THR A 272 10.56 -1.02 -8.67
C THR A 272 10.24 -0.95 -10.17
N ASN A 273 9.57 -1.99 -10.66
CA ASN A 273 8.71 -1.99 -11.84
C ASN A 273 7.39 -2.67 -11.50
N GLY A 274 6.36 -2.48 -12.33
CA GLY A 274 5.11 -3.22 -12.11
C GLY A 274 3.88 -2.64 -12.78
N ASN A 275 2.76 -3.28 -12.46
CA ASN A 275 1.43 -2.96 -12.95
C ASN A 275 0.58 -2.40 -11.82
N PHE A 276 0.12 -1.17 -11.99
CA PHE A 276 -0.65 -0.41 -11.00
C PHE A 276 -2.01 -0.07 -11.60
N LEU A 277 -3.03 -0.86 -11.26
CA LEU A 277 -4.37 -0.73 -11.82
C LEU A 277 -5.36 -0.18 -10.80
N GLY A 278 -5.99 0.96 -11.13
CA GLY A 278 -7.01 1.56 -10.27
C GLY A 278 -6.44 2.05 -8.94
N ILE A 279 -5.18 2.49 -8.93
CA ILE A 279 -4.59 3.12 -7.75
C ILE A 279 -5.09 4.56 -7.62
N ALA A 280 -5.40 5.00 -6.41
CA ALA A 280 -5.92 6.33 -6.19
C ALA A 280 -5.37 7.00 -4.93
N ALA A 281 -5.09 8.30 -5.03
CA ALA A 281 -4.71 9.13 -3.89
C ALA A 281 -5.57 10.39 -3.91
N ASP A 282 -6.38 10.56 -2.87
CA ASP A 282 -7.30 11.68 -2.73
C ASP A 282 -6.80 12.65 -1.66
N TRP A 283 -6.83 13.94 -2.01
CA TRP A 283 -6.46 15.04 -1.13
C TRP A 283 -5.04 14.91 -0.54
N ALA A 284 -4.12 14.36 -1.32
CA ALA A 284 -2.71 14.20 -0.95
C ALA A 284 -1.88 15.45 -1.31
N VAL A 285 -0.83 15.75 -0.54
CA VAL A 285 0.10 16.83 -0.89
C VAL A 285 0.89 16.46 -2.15
N THR A 286 1.31 15.20 -2.26
CA THR A 286 1.90 14.64 -3.48
C THR A 286 1.27 13.28 -3.75
N PRO A 287 0.24 13.20 -4.61
CA PRO A 287 -0.42 11.93 -4.93
C PRO A 287 0.54 10.85 -5.44
N LEU A 288 1.40 11.19 -6.41
CA LEU A 288 2.45 10.30 -6.93
C LEU A 288 3.82 10.99 -6.84
N LEU A 289 4.75 10.43 -6.07
CA LEU A 289 6.15 10.83 -6.00
C LEU A 289 7.01 9.72 -6.63
N ILE A 290 7.72 10.04 -7.72
CA ILE A 290 8.49 9.06 -8.49
C ILE A 290 9.95 9.49 -8.52
N GLU A 291 10.80 8.79 -7.76
CA GLU A 291 12.22 9.07 -7.68
C GLU A 291 13.02 8.24 -8.69
N GLN A 292 12.64 6.96 -8.88
CA GLN A 292 13.29 6.09 -9.86
C GLN A 292 12.40 4.89 -10.20
N THR A 293 12.66 4.26 -11.35
CA THR A 293 12.01 3.04 -11.82
C THR A 293 13.03 2.11 -12.48
N GLN A 294 12.77 0.80 -12.49
CA GLN A 294 13.50 -0.16 -13.32
C GLN A 294 13.19 0.07 -14.81
N GLY A 295 13.97 -0.52 -15.71
CA GLY A 295 13.82 -0.39 -17.16
C GLY A 295 12.41 -0.67 -17.72
N PRO A 296 11.67 -1.70 -17.27
CA PRO A 296 10.28 -1.92 -17.69
C PRO A 296 9.31 -0.78 -17.31
N GLY A 297 9.63 0.00 -16.29
CA GLY A 297 8.89 1.18 -15.86
C GLY A 297 7.68 0.90 -14.98
N LEU A 298 6.93 1.97 -14.68
CA LEU A 298 5.66 1.91 -13.97
C LEU A 298 4.52 1.96 -14.98
N LEU A 299 3.67 0.92 -14.98
CA LEU A 299 2.49 0.82 -15.84
C LEU A 299 1.25 1.17 -15.00
N ILE A 300 0.90 2.45 -14.95
CA ILE A 300 -0.22 2.97 -14.15
C ILE A 300 -1.45 3.14 -15.05
N THR A 301 -2.53 2.45 -14.72
CA THR A 301 -3.75 2.42 -15.52
C THR A 301 -5.00 2.65 -14.67
N ASN A 302 -5.96 3.44 -15.18
CA ASN A 302 -7.24 3.72 -14.51
C ASN A 302 -7.08 4.35 -13.11
N GLY A 303 -6.05 5.16 -12.91
CA GLY A 303 -5.79 5.82 -11.64
C GLY A 303 -6.55 7.13 -11.47
N GLU A 304 -6.81 7.53 -10.21
CA GLU A 304 -7.36 8.84 -9.87
C GLU A 304 -6.45 9.56 -8.87
N PHE A 305 -6.04 10.79 -9.21
CA PHE A 305 -5.07 11.54 -8.41
C PHE A 305 -5.58 12.95 -8.11
N VAL A 306 -5.82 13.20 -6.82
CA VAL A 306 -6.43 14.43 -6.31
C VAL A 306 -5.43 15.14 -5.40
N GLY A 307 -4.90 16.25 -5.87
CA GLY A 307 -4.01 17.09 -5.07
C GLY A 307 -4.76 17.89 -4.00
N SER A 308 -4.18 18.01 -2.82
CA SER A 308 -4.64 18.97 -1.81
C SER A 308 -4.30 20.41 -2.21
N ASN A 309 -4.76 21.37 -1.42
CA ASN A 309 -4.42 22.78 -1.66
C ASN A 309 -2.93 23.12 -1.49
N GLU A 310 -2.13 22.24 -0.90
CA GLU A 310 -0.68 22.38 -0.76
C GLU A 310 0.10 21.68 -1.89
N SER A 311 -0.61 20.97 -2.76
CA SER A 311 0.00 20.16 -3.82
C SER A 311 0.64 21.02 -4.90
N GLN A 312 1.94 20.81 -5.13
CA GLN A 312 2.67 21.44 -6.24
C GLN A 312 2.48 20.67 -7.55
N ALA A 313 2.29 19.35 -7.47
CA ALA A 313 1.99 18.50 -8.61
C ALA A 313 1.27 17.23 -8.16
N ALA A 314 0.33 16.74 -8.98
CA ALA A 314 -0.29 15.45 -8.75
C ALA A 314 0.69 14.30 -9.01
N VAL A 315 1.56 14.46 -10.01
CA VAL A 315 2.68 13.55 -10.32
C VAL A 315 3.98 14.36 -10.28
N HIS A 316 4.82 14.05 -9.32
CA HIS A 316 6.15 14.64 -9.22
C HIS A 316 7.20 13.57 -9.55
N VAL A 317 7.84 13.73 -10.70
CA VAL A 317 8.98 12.91 -11.13
C VAL A 317 10.26 13.69 -10.83
N THR A 318 11.06 13.19 -9.91
CA THR A 318 12.25 13.91 -9.41
C THR A 318 13.41 13.87 -10.39
N ALA A 319 14.39 14.72 -10.16
CA ALA A 319 15.58 14.84 -11.01
C ALA A 319 16.44 13.55 -11.07
N THR A 320 16.28 12.64 -10.13
CA THR A 320 16.99 11.34 -10.11
C THR A 320 16.40 10.32 -11.07
N HIS A 321 15.19 10.55 -11.58
CA HIS A 321 14.48 9.59 -12.43
C HIS A 321 15.08 9.52 -13.85
N THR A 322 15.41 8.30 -14.29
CA THR A 322 15.94 8.04 -15.64
C THR A 322 15.16 7.01 -16.44
N GLY A 323 14.18 6.34 -15.82
CA GLY A 323 13.41 5.24 -16.38
C GLY A 323 12.17 5.66 -17.16
N VAL A 324 11.10 4.89 -17.06
CA VAL A 324 9.85 5.10 -17.78
C VAL A 324 8.65 5.13 -16.83
N VAL A 325 7.80 6.13 -16.98
CA VAL A 325 6.50 6.25 -16.30
C VAL A 325 5.41 6.29 -17.37
N GLN A 326 4.47 5.36 -17.32
CA GLN A 326 3.32 5.33 -18.21
C GLN A 326 2.03 5.50 -17.39
N LEU A 327 1.23 6.51 -17.75
CA LEU A 327 -0.08 6.78 -17.17
C LEU A 327 -1.13 6.68 -18.29
N ALA A 328 -2.01 5.70 -18.20
CA ALA A 328 -3.03 5.45 -19.19
C ALA A 328 -4.42 5.51 -18.58
N ASN A 329 -5.35 6.25 -19.21
CA ASN A 329 -6.73 6.38 -18.77
C ASN A 329 -6.86 6.83 -17.30
N CYS A 330 -6.00 7.77 -16.88
CA CYS A 330 -5.98 8.32 -15.52
C CYS A 330 -6.71 9.68 -15.47
N SER A 331 -7.24 10.01 -14.29
CA SER A 331 -7.92 11.28 -14.05
C SER A 331 -7.20 12.09 -12.97
N PHE A 332 -7.08 13.42 -13.22
CA PHE A 332 -6.38 14.35 -12.33
C PHE A 332 -7.25 15.56 -12.01
N TRP A 333 -7.48 15.81 -10.72
CA TRP A 333 -8.28 16.92 -10.25
C TRP A 333 -7.87 17.37 -8.84
N GLY A 334 -8.51 18.44 -8.33
CA GLY A 334 -8.23 18.96 -7.00
C GLY A 334 -7.33 20.20 -6.99
N GLY A 335 -6.61 20.42 -5.91
CA GLY A 335 -5.93 21.67 -5.60
C GLY A 335 -4.47 21.82 -6.07
N HIS A 336 -3.99 20.96 -6.94
CA HIS A 336 -2.59 21.02 -7.37
C HIS A 336 -2.29 22.17 -8.35
N GLU A 337 -1.04 22.64 -8.36
CA GLU A 337 -0.57 23.66 -9.30
C GLU A 337 -0.27 23.06 -10.68
N ARG A 338 0.22 21.81 -10.74
CA ARG A 338 0.54 21.07 -11.98
C ARG A 338 -0.07 19.68 -11.92
N VAL A 339 -0.44 19.15 -13.07
CA VAL A 339 -0.74 17.70 -13.14
C VAL A 339 0.56 16.91 -13.06
N VAL A 340 1.55 17.25 -13.91
CA VAL A 340 2.86 16.62 -13.92
C VAL A 340 3.94 17.68 -13.77
N LEU A 341 4.86 17.46 -12.83
CA LEU A 341 6.15 18.10 -12.74
C LEU A 341 7.22 17.03 -12.98
N ASN A 342 7.91 17.11 -14.12
CA ASN A 342 9.02 16.22 -14.43
C ASN A 342 10.36 16.98 -14.43
N GLU A 343 11.24 16.57 -13.52
CA GLU A 343 12.62 17.05 -13.41
C GLU A 343 13.64 16.00 -13.89
N GLY A 344 13.17 14.75 -14.09
CA GLY A 344 14.01 13.62 -14.45
C GLY A 344 14.31 13.54 -15.95
N THR A 345 15.36 12.81 -16.29
CA THR A 345 15.79 12.62 -17.68
C THR A 345 15.14 11.42 -18.37
N GLY A 346 14.28 10.68 -17.67
CA GLY A 346 13.54 9.54 -18.21
C GLY A 346 12.39 9.94 -19.15
N THR A 347 11.52 9.01 -19.41
CA THR A 347 10.33 9.22 -20.26
C THR A 347 9.06 9.23 -19.41
N VAL A 348 8.22 10.24 -19.60
CA VAL A 348 6.85 10.30 -19.08
C VAL A 348 5.89 10.17 -20.26
N SER A 349 5.01 9.16 -20.18
CA SER A 349 3.98 8.91 -21.18
C SER A 349 2.60 9.03 -20.57
N LEU A 350 1.76 9.86 -21.16
CA LEU A 350 0.37 10.13 -20.75
C LEU A 350 -0.55 9.84 -21.92
N SER A 351 -1.41 8.83 -21.79
CA SER A 351 -2.35 8.46 -22.85
C SER A 351 -3.78 8.37 -22.34
N GLN A 352 -4.72 8.99 -23.09
CA GLN A 352 -6.14 8.97 -22.79
C GLN A 352 -6.50 9.45 -21.37
N CYS A 353 -5.68 10.34 -20.80
CA CYS A 353 -5.87 10.91 -19.49
C CYS A 353 -6.81 12.12 -19.52
N ASN A 354 -7.50 12.37 -18.41
CA ASN A 354 -8.37 13.53 -18.21
C ASN A 354 -7.76 14.48 -17.20
N PHE A 355 -7.35 15.68 -17.64
CA PHE A 355 -6.83 16.74 -16.79
C PHE A 355 -7.96 17.71 -16.48
N GLN A 356 -8.61 17.51 -15.33
CA GLN A 356 -9.80 18.28 -14.93
C GLN A 356 -9.43 19.63 -14.33
N GLN A 357 -8.35 19.70 -13.54
CA GLN A 357 -7.94 20.90 -12.83
C GLN A 357 -6.40 20.98 -12.71
N TRP A 358 -5.87 22.18 -12.77
CA TRP A 358 -4.49 22.57 -12.44
C TRP A 358 -4.44 24.08 -12.29
N ASP A 359 -3.26 24.65 -11.95
CA ASP A 359 -3.04 26.09 -11.77
C ASP A 359 -4.05 26.70 -10.78
N ARG A 360 -4.15 26.09 -9.60
CA ARG A 360 -5.08 26.53 -8.54
C ARG A 360 -4.80 27.96 -8.09
N GLY A 361 -3.55 28.35 -8.03
CA GLY A 361 -3.11 29.67 -7.57
C GLY A 361 -3.18 30.76 -8.62
N ASP A 362 -3.70 30.50 -9.84
CA ASP A 362 -3.68 31.44 -10.99
C ASP A 362 -2.25 31.97 -11.28
N SER A 363 -1.25 31.13 -11.09
CA SER A 363 0.18 31.46 -11.27
C SER A 363 0.62 31.41 -12.73
N GLY A 364 -0.20 30.84 -13.62
CA GLY A 364 0.14 30.49 -14.99
C GLY A 364 0.94 29.19 -15.10
N ALA A 365 0.90 28.34 -14.07
CA ALA A 365 1.55 27.05 -14.08
C ALA A 365 0.94 26.14 -15.14
N PRO A 366 1.76 25.44 -15.96
CA PRO A 366 1.24 24.53 -16.98
C PRO A 366 0.75 23.21 -16.33
N ALA A 367 -0.20 22.54 -16.99
CA ALA A 367 -0.63 21.20 -16.59
C ALA A 367 0.56 20.22 -16.61
N LEU A 368 1.32 20.21 -17.69
CA LEU A 368 2.53 19.40 -17.86
C LEU A 368 3.77 20.31 -17.89
N ASP A 369 4.55 20.31 -16.80
CA ASP A 369 5.81 21.04 -16.68
C ASP A 369 6.97 20.05 -16.83
N MET A 370 7.46 19.92 -18.05
CA MET A 370 8.57 19.04 -18.40
C MET A 370 9.87 19.83 -18.39
N ARG A 371 10.68 19.70 -17.36
CA ARG A 371 11.97 20.40 -17.26
C ARG A 371 13.09 19.69 -17.99
N ALA A 372 13.03 18.36 -18.05
CA ALA A 372 14.00 17.51 -18.74
C ALA A 372 13.34 16.24 -19.31
N GLY A 373 14.14 15.36 -19.94
CA GLY A 373 13.73 14.04 -20.38
C GLY A 373 12.89 14.00 -21.65
N SER A 374 11.93 13.12 -21.71
CA SER A 374 11.06 12.92 -22.89
C SER A 374 9.59 12.86 -22.49
N LEU A 375 8.71 13.40 -23.35
CA LEU A 375 7.27 13.41 -23.17
C LEU A 375 6.56 12.67 -24.33
N ILE A 376 5.60 11.82 -23.98
CA ILE A 376 4.56 11.35 -24.91
C ILE A 376 3.21 11.76 -24.30
N ALA A 377 2.48 12.68 -24.94
CA ALA A 377 1.14 13.10 -24.52
C ALA A 377 0.17 12.83 -25.69
N GLN A 378 -0.62 11.76 -25.58
CA GLN A 378 -1.46 11.29 -26.67
C GLN A 378 -2.90 11.07 -26.24
N GLY A 379 -3.86 11.68 -26.98
CA GLY A 379 -5.28 11.43 -26.78
C GLY A 379 -5.83 11.93 -25.44
N ASN A 380 -5.17 12.88 -24.79
CA ASN A 380 -5.57 13.42 -23.50
C ASN A 380 -6.58 14.55 -23.64
N ILE A 381 -7.31 14.84 -22.56
CA ILE A 381 -8.29 15.92 -22.49
C ILE A 381 -7.84 16.94 -21.44
N PHE A 382 -7.58 18.18 -21.88
CA PHE A 382 -7.28 19.33 -21.02
C PHE A 382 -8.54 20.16 -20.84
N ARG A 383 -9.10 20.19 -19.62
CA ARG A 383 -10.43 20.74 -19.30
C ARG A 383 -10.43 22.23 -18.92
N ARG A 384 -9.29 22.90 -18.95
CA ARG A 384 -9.19 24.32 -18.57
C ARG A 384 -8.51 25.12 -19.67
N ASP A 385 -9.00 26.32 -19.92
CA ASP A 385 -8.35 27.31 -20.78
C ASP A 385 -7.20 28.00 -19.99
N ARG A 386 -6.08 27.29 -19.84
CA ARG A 386 -4.89 27.65 -19.07
C ARG A 386 -3.61 27.23 -19.82
N ALA A 387 -2.43 27.49 -19.23
CA ALA A 387 -1.20 26.93 -19.77
C ALA A 387 -1.24 25.40 -19.71
N ASP A 388 -1.04 24.74 -20.86
CA ASP A 388 -1.19 23.29 -20.96
C ASP A 388 0.13 22.55 -20.80
N VAL A 389 1.11 22.89 -21.65
CA VAL A 389 2.39 22.18 -21.68
C VAL A 389 3.55 23.17 -21.72
N HIS A 390 4.54 22.94 -20.88
CA HIS A 390 5.85 23.59 -20.96
C HIS A 390 6.93 22.54 -21.19
N LEU A 391 7.73 22.72 -22.25
CA LEU A 391 8.91 21.92 -22.57
C LEU A 391 10.13 22.77 -22.29
N GLY A 392 10.81 22.49 -21.19
CA GLY A 392 12.04 23.20 -20.76
C GLY A 392 13.26 22.86 -21.62
N PRO A 393 14.37 23.58 -21.43
CA PRO A 393 15.55 23.48 -22.30
C PRO A 393 16.24 22.12 -22.30
N GLU A 394 16.07 21.30 -21.25
CA GLU A 394 16.66 19.97 -21.13
C GLU A 394 15.73 18.83 -21.63
N VAL A 395 14.59 19.18 -22.25
CA VAL A 395 13.71 18.17 -22.88
C VAL A 395 14.37 17.72 -24.19
N ARG A 396 14.54 16.40 -24.32
CA ARG A 396 15.21 15.78 -25.48
C ARG A 396 14.27 15.47 -26.63
N SER A 397 13.04 15.08 -26.31
CA SER A 397 12.00 14.82 -27.31
C SER A 397 10.62 14.96 -26.72
N ALA A 398 9.66 15.32 -27.56
CA ALA A 398 8.25 15.35 -27.17
C ALA A 398 7.35 14.96 -28.35
N VAL A 399 6.33 14.15 -28.08
CA VAL A 399 5.21 13.88 -28.98
C VAL A 399 3.93 14.34 -28.29
N ILE A 400 3.26 15.36 -28.86
CA ILE A 400 1.98 15.90 -28.35
C ILE A 400 0.95 15.74 -29.47
N MET A 401 0.14 14.65 -29.42
CA MET A 401 -0.65 14.25 -30.54
C MET A 401 -2.09 13.86 -30.17
N GLY A 402 -3.06 14.30 -30.95
CA GLY A 402 -4.45 13.86 -30.81
C GLY A 402 -5.12 14.29 -29.51
N ASN A 403 -4.59 15.27 -28.81
CA ASN A 403 -5.16 15.79 -27.57
C ASN A 403 -6.30 16.80 -27.85
N GLN A 404 -7.18 16.95 -26.89
CA GLN A 404 -8.25 17.95 -26.89
C GLN A 404 -7.95 19.00 -25.82
N PHE A 405 -7.94 20.28 -26.22
CA PHE A 405 -7.70 21.42 -25.34
C PHE A 405 -8.97 22.29 -25.21
N ALA A 406 -9.31 22.72 -24.02
CA ALA A 406 -10.32 23.75 -23.81
C ALA A 406 -9.72 25.12 -24.19
N GLY A 407 -10.38 25.84 -25.09
CA GLY A 407 -9.82 27.07 -25.64
C GLY A 407 -8.62 26.85 -26.55
N GLU A 408 -7.70 27.79 -26.61
CA GLU A 408 -6.47 27.72 -27.41
C GLU A 408 -5.45 26.76 -26.74
N ALA A 409 -4.82 25.88 -27.53
CA ALA A 409 -3.72 25.03 -27.04
C ALA A 409 -2.49 25.88 -26.68
N ARG A 410 -2.19 25.98 -25.40
CA ARG A 410 -1.08 26.82 -24.89
C ARG A 410 0.14 25.95 -24.58
N ILE A 411 0.92 25.68 -25.61
CA ILE A 411 2.12 24.86 -25.55
C ILE A 411 3.35 25.76 -25.71
N ARG A 412 4.14 25.90 -24.63
CA ARG A 412 5.42 26.60 -24.64
C ARG A 412 6.55 25.62 -24.84
N ASN A 413 7.35 25.82 -25.88
CA ASN A 413 8.53 25.01 -26.18
C ASN A 413 9.81 25.82 -26.09
N ASP A 414 10.59 25.63 -25.05
CA ASP A 414 11.93 26.22 -24.85
C ASP A 414 13.05 25.20 -25.15
N SER A 415 12.71 23.97 -25.57
CA SER A 415 13.67 22.88 -25.84
C SER A 415 14.32 23.03 -27.21
N LYS A 416 15.47 22.39 -27.37
CA LYS A 416 16.14 22.18 -28.67
C LYS A 416 15.99 20.73 -29.16
N GLY A 417 15.19 19.93 -28.45
CA GLY A 417 14.95 18.53 -28.75
C GLY A 417 14.04 18.32 -29.96
N ASP A 418 13.84 17.08 -30.34
CA ASP A 418 12.88 16.72 -31.40
C ASP A 418 11.44 16.75 -30.84
N VAL A 419 10.66 17.72 -31.32
CA VAL A 419 9.30 17.99 -30.84
C VAL A 419 8.29 17.88 -31.98
N GLN A 420 7.32 16.99 -31.82
CA GLN A 420 6.22 16.77 -32.76
C GLN A 420 4.90 17.16 -32.10
N ILE A 421 4.22 18.16 -32.68
CA ILE A 421 2.91 18.64 -32.21
C ILE A 421 1.94 18.54 -33.39
N LEU A 422 1.01 17.57 -33.36
CA LEU A 422 0.15 17.33 -34.51
C LEU A 422 -1.21 16.71 -34.12
N GLY A 423 -2.22 16.96 -34.95
CA GLY A 423 -3.54 16.33 -34.83
C GLY A 423 -4.30 16.68 -33.55
N ASN A 424 -3.92 17.74 -32.83
CA ASN A 424 -4.64 18.20 -31.66
C ASN A 424 -5.84 19.06 -32.08
N VAL A 425 -6.89 19.06 -31.25
CA VAL A 425 -8.10 19.84 -31.46
C VAL A 425 -8.39 20.74 -30.26
N THR A 426 -9.11 21.82 -30.53
CA THR A 426 -9.57 22.77 -29.50
C THR A 426 -11.10 22.74 -29.40
N THR A 427 -11.63 23.01 -28.22
CA THR A 427 -13.06 23.15 -27.97
C THR A 427 -13.37 24.53 -27.40
N GLU A 428 -14.49 25.08 -27.74
CA GLU A 428 -14.98 26.32 -27.17
C GLU A 428 -15.29 26.23 -25.68
#